data_276a54fd62d6bc668f9b5e670460e850
#
_entry.id   276a54fd62d6bc668f9b5e670460e850
#
_cell.length_a   1.000
_cell.length_b   1.000
_cell.length_c   1.000
_cell.angle_alpha   90.00
_cell.angle_beta   90.00
_cell.angle_gamma   90.00
#
_symmetry.space_group_name_H-M   'P 1'
#
loop_
_entity.id
_entity.type
_entity.pdbx_description
1 polymer ?
#
loop_
_entity_poly.entity_id
_entity_poly.type
_entity_poly.pdbx_seq_one_letter_code
_entity_poly.pdbx_strand_id
1 'polypeptide(L)'
;NAIKILNELGYGKKENGLQLNLVYNPVSPILPPSQGILEKDYKKILFEKYNIVFNNLYTITNMPINRYEESLRREGKLETYYKLLKENFNEKNLENLMCKKTISVNWLGEIYDCDFNQQINFRENKGPKTLFDLLDESFTFDYGVAVKEHCFACAAGAGSSCGGTLS
;
A
#
# COMPACT_ATOMS: atom_id res chain seq x y z
N ASN A 1 -24.25 -2.06 1.51
CA ASN A 1 -25.03 -3.20 1.04
C ASN A 1 -24.18 -4.37 0.51
N ALA A 2 -23.15 -4.12 -0.32
CA ALA A 2 -22.29 -5.18 -0.85
C ALA A 2 -21.61 -6.03 0.24
N ILE A 3 -21.09 -5.42 1.31
CA ILE A 3 -20.45 -6.16 2.41
C ILE A 3 -21.41 -7.13 3.11
N LYS A 4 -22.68 -6.75 3.28
CA LYS A 4 -23.69 -7.66 3.85
C LYS A 4 -23.93 -8.89 2.99
N ILE A 5 -24.02 -8.69 1.67
CA ILE A 5 -24.13 -9.80 0.70
C ILE A 5 -22.92 -10.72 0.79
N LEU A 6 -21.71 -10.18 0.89
CA LEU A 6 -20.51 -10.99 1.10
C LEU A 6 -20.56 -11.77 2.40
N ASN A 7 -21.04 -11.17 3.51
CA ASN A 7 -21.23 -11.90 4.76
C ASN A 7 -22.31 -12.99 4.68
N GLU A 8 -23.39 -12.78 3.93
CA GLU A 8 -24.41 -13.79 3.65
C GLU A 8 -23.83 -14.98 2.87
N LEU A 9 -22.91 -14.72 1.94
CA LEU A 9 -22.18 -15.75 1.19
C LEU A 9 -21.06 -16.43 2.00
N GLY A 10 -20.81 -15.98 3.25
CA GLY A 10 -19.85 -16.60 4.16
C GLY A 10 -18.51 -15.88 4.30
N TYR A 11 -18.25 -14.80 3.53
CA TYR A 11 -17.03 -14.01 3.68
C TYR A 11 -16.96 -13.34 5.06
N GLY A 12 -15.77 -13.28 5.65
CA GLY A 12 -15.53 -12.69 6.97
C GLY A 12 -15.90 -13.59 8.14
N LYS A 13 -16.56 -14.74 7.90
CA LYS A 13 -16.94 -15.72 8.91
C LYS A 13 -15.84 -16.76 9.10
N LYS A 14 -15.52 -17.08 10.35
CA LYS A 14 -14.41 -18.00 10.68
C LYS A 14 -14.63 -19.41 10.15
N GLU A 15 -15.87 -19.87 10.13
CA GLU A 15 -16.23 -21.23 9.78
C GLU A 15 -16.04 -21.57 8.30
N ASN A 16 -16.09 -20.56 7.43
CA ASN A 16 -16.13 -20.78 5.97
C ASN A 16 -14.77 -20.62 5.27
N GLY A 17 -13.75 -20.13 5.98
CA GLY A 17 -12.43 -19.88 5.40
C GLY A 17 -12.36 -18.74 4.36
N LEU A 18 -13.51 -18.12 4.01
CA LEU A 18 -13.58 -17.02 3.05
C LEU A 18 -13.19 -15.70 3.71
N GLN A 19 -12.07 -15.13 3.27
CA GLN A 19 -11.51 -13.90 3.85
C GLN A 19 -12.22 -12.66 3.32
N LEU A 20 -12.60 -11.77 4.24
CA LEU A 20 -13.04 -10.40 3.96
C LEU A 20 -12.16 -9.45 4.76
N ASN A 21 -11.32 -8.71 4.06
CA ASN A 21 -10.44 -7.73 4.67
C ASN A 21 -10.85 -6.33 4.23
N LEU A 22 -10.80 -5.38 5.15
CA LEU A 22 -11.06 -3.98 4.87
C LEU A 22 -9.74 -3.22 4.77
N VAL A 23 -9.74 -2.14 4.00
CA VAL A 23 -8.60 -1.23 3.87
C VAL A 23 -9.04 0.16 4.30
N TYR A 24 -8.23 0.79 5.14
CA TYR A 24 -8.42 2.17 5.60
C TYR A 24 -7.28 3.05 5.08
N ASN A 25 -7.66 4.16 4.46
CA ASN A 25 -6.77 5.28 4.14
C ASN A 25 -7.24 6.53 4.88
N PRO A 26 -6.35 7.36 5.44
CA PRO A 26 -6.72 8.68 5.94
C PRO A 26 -7.35 9.55 4.84
N VAL A 27 -8.40 10.32 5.16
CA VAL A 27 -9.00 11.28 4.21
C VAL A 27 -8.23 12.59 4.10
N SER A 28 -7.24 12.80 4.96
CA SER A 28 -6.39 13.99 5.01
C SER A 28 -4.90 13.61 5.00
N PRO A 29 -3.99 14.56 4.76
CA PRO A 29 -2.55 14.30 4.70
C PRO A 29 -1.95 14.07 6.10
N ILE A 30 -2.32 12.96 6.70
CA ILE A 30 -1.83 12.48 8.00
C ILE A 30 -1.41 11.03 7.89
N LEU A 31 -0.64 10.53 8.84
CA LEU A 31 -0.39 9.11 8.97
C LEU A 31 -1.63 8.39 9.53
N PRO A 32 -1.87 7.13 9.13
CA PRO A 32 -2.95 6.36 9.71
C PRO A 32 -2.72 6.12 11.21
N PRO A 33 -3.78 6.00 12.02
CA PRO A 33 -3.66 5.58 13.41
C PRO A 33 -3.23 4.11 13.51
N SER A 34 -2.92 3.64 14.73
CA SER A 34 -2.58 2.25 14.98
C SER A 34 -3.62 1.30 14.38
N GLN A 35 -3.17 0.41 13.49
CA GLN A 35 -4.02 -0.56 12.81
C GLN A 35 -4.84 -1.40 13.78
N GLY A 36 -4.21 -1.93 14.83
CA GLY A 36 -4.89 -2.81 15.79
C GLY A 36 -5.96 -2.10 16.61
N ILE A 37 -5.77 -0.81 16.93
CA ILE A 37 -6.79 -0.01 17.63
C ILE A 37 -7.96 0.24 16.68
N LEU A 38 -7.66 0.71 15.48
CA LEU A 38 -8.68 1.01 14.47
C LEU A 38 -9.50 -0.23 14.08
N GLU A 39 -8.85 -1.38 13.94
CA GLU A 39 -9.52 -2.64 13.63
C GLU A 39 -10.53 -3.02 14.71
N LYS A 40 -10.16 -2.89 16.01
CA LYS A 40 -11.08 -3.15 17.13
C LYS A 40 -12.31 -2.26 17.09
N ASP A 41 -12.09 -0.96 16.84
CA ASP A 41 -13.19 0.01 16.76
C ASP A 41 -14.10 -0.27 15.57
N TYR A 42 -13.54 -0.58 14.41
CA TYR A 42 -14.31 -0.95 13.23
C TYR A 42 -15.09 -2.24 13.43
N LYS A 43 -14.48 -3.28 14.00
CA LYS A 43 -15.18 -4.55 14.32
C LYS A 43 -16.38 -4.29 15.23
N LYS A 44 -16.19 -3.53 16.30
CA LYS A 44 -17.26 -3.18 17.22
C LYS A 44 -18.37 -2.39 16.54
N ILE A 45 -18.05 -1.27 15.91
CA ILE A 45 -19.06 -0.35 15.34
C ILE A 45 -19.82 -0.99 14.18
N LEU A 46 -19.11 -1.69 13.27
CA LEU A 46 -19.75 -2.32 12.12
C LEU A 46 -20.63 -3.50 12.52
N PHE A 47 -20.24 -4.25 13.56
CA PHE A 47 -21.09 -5.32 14.08
C PHE A 47 -22.32 -4.76 14.79
N GLU A 48 -22.15 -3.83 15.74
CA GLU A 48 -23.26 -3.26 16.51
C GLU A 48 -24.30 -2.54 15.64
N LYS A 49 -23.84 -1.75 14.65
CA LYS A 49 -24.76 -0.93 13.84
C LYS A 49 -25.31 -1.64 12.60
N TYR A 50 -24.54 -2.56 12.03
CA TYR A 50 -24.87 -3.11 10.71
C TYR A 50 -24.84 -4.63 10.63
N ASN A 51 -24.47 -5.32 11.71
CA ASN A 51 -24.24 -6.76 11.76
C ASN A 51 -23.25 -7.24 10.67
N ILE A 52 -22.18 -6.43 10.45
CA ILE A 52 -21.12 -6.73 9.49
C ILE A 52 -19.95 -7.33 10.25
N VAL A 53 -19.39 -8.42 9.69
CA VAL A 53 -18.17 -9.08 10.16
C VAL A 53 -17.10 -9.05 9.07
N PHE A 54 -15.83 -8.97 9.47
CA PHE A 54 -14.67 -9.03 8.59
C PHE A 54 -13.46 -9.62 9.34
N ASN A 55 -12.44 -10.06 8.60
CA ASN A 55 -11.26 -10.71 9.19
C ASN A 55 -10.24 -9.66 9.69
N ASN A 56 -9.72 -8.84 8.79
CA ASN A 56 -8.67 -7.87 9.10
C ASN A 56 -9.00 -6.48 8.57
N LEU A 57 -8.50 -5.46 9.25
CA LEU A 57 -8.44 -4.09 8.75
C LEU A 57 -6.98 -3.72 8.49
N TYR A 58 -6.65 -3.41 7.26
CA TYR A 58 -5.33 -2.92 6.87
C TYR A 58 -5.33 -1.40 6.79
N THR A 59 -4.34 -0.75 7.40
CA THR A 59 -4.15 0.69 7.28
C THR A 59 -3.08 0.99 6.26
N ILE A 60 -3.36 1.89 5.34
CA ILE A 60 -2.45 2.28 4.26
C ILE A 60 -2.23 3.78 4.32
N THR A 61 -0.96 4.20 4.34
CA THR A 61 -0.57 5.60 4.17
C THR A 61 -0.87 6.04 2.74
N ASN A 62 -1.44 7.23 2.58
CA ASN A 62 -1.71 7.77 1.25
C ASN A 62 -0.40 8.05 0.51
N MET A 63 -0.30 7.52 -0.72
CA MET A 63 0.85 7.72 -1.59
C MET A 63 0.70 9.06 -2.33
N PRO A 64 1.63 10.03 -2.17
CA PRO A 64 1.55 11.34 -2.83
C PRO A 64 1.98 11.27 -4.29
N ILE A 65 1.15 10.63 -5.12
CA ILE A 65 1.32 10.51 -6.57
C ILE A 65 0.01 10.83 -7.30
N ASN A 66 0.08 11.16 -8.57
CA ASN A 66 -1.06 11.35 -9.47
C ASN A 66 -2.13 12.28 -8.86
N ARG A 67 -3.39 11.88 -8.87
CA ARG A 67 -4.53 12.70 -8.40
C ARG A 67 -4.39 13.17 -6.95
N TYR A 68 -3.79 12.36 -6.09
CA TYR A 68 -3.58 12.76 -4.68
C TYR A 68 -2.49 13.81 -4.56
N GLU A 69 -1.38 13.65 -5.27
CA GLU A 69 -0.34 14.68 -5.37
C GLU A 69 -0.90 16.00 -5.91
N GLU A 70 -1.67 15.94 -7.01
CA GLU A 70 -2.33 17.12 -7.59
C GLU A 70 -3.27 17.81 -6.59
N SER A 71 -4.04 17.04 -5.81
CA SER A 71 -4.90 17.60 -4.77
C SER A 71 -4.10 18.29 -3.67
N LEU A 72 -3.05 17.64 -3.18
CA LEU A 72 -2.15 18.22 -2.17
C LEU A 72 -1.46 19.50 -2.69
N ARG A 73 -1.03 19.50 -3.93
CA ARG A 73 -0.41 20.68 -4.59
C ARG A 73 -1.40 21.84 -4.69
N ARG A 74 -2.63 21.57 -5.15
CA ARG A 74 -3.70 22.58 -5.25
C ARG A 74 -4.08 23.17 -3.90
N GLU A 75 -4.00 22.35 -2.82
CA GLU A 75 -4.29 22.78 -1.46
C GLU A 75 -3.08 23.41 -0.75
N GLY A 76 -1.92 23.49 -1.38
CA GLY A 76 -0.67 23.99 -0.77
C GLY A 76 -0.12 23.08 0.33
N LYS A 77 -0.50 21.79 0.36
CA LYS A 77 -0.15 20.85 1.43
C LYS A 77 0.92 19.83 1.04
N LEU A 78 1.40 19.81 -0.20
CA LEU A 78 2.30 18.79 -0.69
C LEU A 78 3.62 18.76 0.09
N GLU A 79 4.28 19.89 0.23
CA GLU A 79 5.55 20.01 0.96
C GLU A 79 5.40 19.64 2.44
N THR A 80 4.30 20.09 3.07
CA THR A 80 4.01 19.74 4.46
C THR A 80 3.79 18.24 4.63
N TYR A 81 3.15 17.58 3.66
CA TYR A 81 2.93 16.15 3.70
C TYR A 81 4.24 15.37 3.47
N TYR A 82 5.07 15.77 2.51
CA TYR A 82 6.41 15.16 2.37
C TYR A 82 7.27 15.34 3.63
N LYS A 83 7.20 16.51 4.25
CA LYS A 83 7.90 16.76 5.53
C LYS A 83 7.41 15.80 6.60
N LEU A 84 6.08 15.64 6.75
CA LEU A 84 5.49 14.68 7.70
C LEU A 84 6.01 13.25 7.47
N LEU A 85 6.03 12.79 6.20
CA LEU A 85 6.51 11.46 5.85
C LEU A 85 7.99 11.27 6.20
N LYS A 86 8.84 12.26 5.87
CA LYS A 86 10.28 12.23 6.16
C LYS A 86 10.57 12.25 7.67
N GLU A 87 9.87 13.09 8.43
CA GLU A 87 10.03 13.20 9.89
C GLU A 87 9.60 11.92 10.63
N ASN A 88 8.73 11.14 10.02
CA ASN A 88 8.26 9.86 10.56
C ASN A 88 8.88 8.64 9.87
N PHE A 89 9.97 8.83 9.11
CA PHE A 89 10.69 7.73 8.49
C PHE A 89 11.15 6.70 9.53
N ASN A 90 10.85 5.43 9.28
CA ASN A 90 11.19 4.32 10.16
C ASN A 90 12.02 3.29 9.40
N GLU A 91 13.31 3.25 9.68
CA GLU A 91 14.26 2.37 9.04
C GLU A 91 13.90 0.88 9.18
N LYS A 92 13.25 0.49 10.28
CA LYS A 92 12.81 -0.90 10.52
C LYS A 92 11.83 -1.40 9.47
N ASN A 93 11.07 -0.50 8.85
CA ASN A 93 10.13 -0.87 7.80
C ASN A 93 10.82 -1.29 6.51
N LEU A 94 12.07 -0.85 6.28
CA LEU A 94 12.79 -1.11 5.03
C LEU A 94 12.96 -2.60 4.72
N GLU A 95 13.09 -3.45 5.73
CA GLU A 95 13.27 -4.90 5.54
C GLU A 95 12.04 -5.56 4.90
N ASN A 96 10.85 -5.03 5.17
CA ASN A 96 9.57 -5.62 4.79
C ASN A 96 8.88 -4.89 3.63
N LEU A 97 9.53 -3.92 2.99
CA LEU A 97 8.97 -3.24 1.84
C LEU A 97 8.70 -4.21 0.69
N MET A 98 7.51 -4.11 0.10
CA MET A 98 7.09 -4.99 -0.99
C MET A 98 8.00 -4.90 -2.22
N CYS A 99 8.47 -3.70 -2.57
CA CYS A 99 9.36 -3.48 -3.72
C CYS A 99 10.70 -4.25 -3.65
N LYS A 100 11.06 -4.80 -2.49
CA LYS A 100 12.25 -5.67 -2.33
C LYS A 100 11.99 -7.12 -2.74
N LYS A 101 10.74 -7.53 -2.88
CA LYS A 101 10.34 -8.93 -3.11
C LYS A 101 9.39 -9.11 -4.29
N THR A 102 8.95 -8.03 -4.91
CA THR A 102 7.98 -8.05 -5.99
C THR A 102 8.42 -7.14 -7.12
N ILE A 103 8.00 -7.48 -8.32
CA ILE A 103 8.05 -6.61 -9.49
C ILE A 103 6.63 -6.33 -9.95
N SER A 104 6.42 -5.20 -10.59
CA SER A 104 5.16 -4.84 -11.21
C SER A 104 5.30 -4.89 -12.73
N VAL A 105 4.32 -5.47 -13.41
CA VAL A 105 4.36 -5.65 -14.88
C VAL A 105 3.11 -5.02 -15.47
N ASN A 106 3.27 -4.15 -16.45
CA ASN A 106 2.15 -3.58 -17.16
C ASN A 106 1.65 -4.50 -18.29
N TRP A 107 0.57 -4.10 -18.97
CA TRP A 107 -0.06 -4.86 -20.04
C TRP A 107 0.80 -4.99 -21.32
N LEU A 108 1.86 -4.20 -21.46
CA LEU A 108 2.86 -4.30 -22.53
C LEU A 108 4.02 -5.25 -22.17
N GLY A 109 4.01 -5.85 -20.98
CA GLY A 109 5.11 -6.67 -20.49
C GLY A 109 6.29 -5.86 -19.97
N GLU A 110 6.14 -4.54 -19.75
CA GLU A 110 7.19 -3.70 -19.19
C GLU A 110 7.27 -3.87 -17.67
N ILE A 111 8.49 -3.95 -17.14
CA ILE A 111 8.78 -4.20 -15.72
C ILE A 111 9.07 -2.90 -14.98
N TYR A 112 8.57 -2.83 -13.77
CA TYR A 112 8.79 -1.76 -12.80
C TYR A 112 9.14 -2.36 -11.42
N ASP A 113 9.84 -1.62 -10.58
CA ASP A 113 10.21 -2.05 -9.23
C ASP A 113 9.01 -2.22 -8.31
N CYS A 114 7.96 -1.41 -8.50
CA CYS A 114 6.71 -1.52 -7.79
C CYS A 114 5.56 -0.88 -8.60
N ASP A 115 4.33 -1.13 -8.18
CA ASP A 115 3.11 -0.61 -8.77
C ASP A 115 3.01 0.94 -8.72
N PHE A 116 3.55 1.59 -7.68
CA PHE A 116 3.59 3.05 -7.61
C PHE A 116 4.55 3.64 -8.66
N ASN A 117 5.74 3.05 -8.83
CA ASN A 117 6.67 3.44 -9.89
C ASN A 117 6.04 3.20 -11.27
N GLN A 118 5.29 2.12 -11.44
CA GLN A 118 4.53 1.87 -12.66
C GLN A 118 3.49 2.97 -12.92
N GLN A 119 2.72 3.38 -11.91
CA GLN A 119 1.68 4.39 -12.07
C GLN A 119 2.21 5.77 -12.51
N ILE A 120 3.45 6.10 -12.14
CA ILE A 120 4.11 7.36 -12.53
C ILE A 120 5.14 7.17 -13.65
N ASN A 121 5.18 5.99 -14.26
CA ASN A 121 6.12 5.61 -15.32
C ASN A 121 7.60 5.89 -14.96
N PHE A 122 7.99 5.56 -13.73
CA PHE A 122 9.31 5.80 -13.20
C PHE A 122 10.17 4.54 -13.23
N ARG A 123 11.26 4.57 -13.99
CA ARG A 123 12.20 3.44 -14.22
C ARG A 123 13.64 3.99 -14.34
N GLU A 124 14.28 4.28 -13.23
CA GLU A 124 15.67 4.75 -13.20
C GLU A 124 16.68 3.68 -12.78
N ASN A 125 16.24 2.47 -12.48
CA ASN A 125 17.11 1.36 -12.15
C ASN A 125 17.79 0.75 -13.39
N LYS A 126 18.78 -0.11 -13.15
CA LYS A 126 19.49 -0.88 -14.18
C LYS A 126 18.86 -2.25 -14.44
N GLY A 127 17.71 -2.54 -13.82
CA GLY A 127 17.01 -3.81 -13.94
C GLY A 127 16.40 -4.07 -15.32
N PRO A 128 15.74 -5.22 -15.49
CA PRO A 128 15.07 -5.60 -16.72
C PRO A 128 13.99 -4.58 -17.08
N LYS A 129 13.80 -4.37 -18.37
CA LYS A 129 12.80 -3.43 -18.87
C LYS A 129 11.53 -4.12 -19.29
N THR A 130 11.63 -5.38 -19.70
CA THR A 130 10.52 -6.19 -20.18
C THR A 130 10.61 -7.62 -19.64
N LEU A 131 9.50 -8.37 -19.71
CA LEU A 131 9.48 -9.79 -19.39
C LEU A 131 10.46 -10.61 -20.24
N PHE A 132 10.77 -10.19 -21.46
CA PHE A 132 11.72 -10.89 -22.33
C PHE A 132 13.15 -10.80 -21.79
N ASP A 133 13.50 -9.72 -21.08
CA ASP A 133 14.83 -9.57 -20.48
C ASP A 133 15.07 -10.60 -19.36
N LEU A 134 13.99 -11.14 -18.76
CA LEU A 134 14.08 -12.20 -17.75
C LEU A 134 14.41 -13.59 -18.32
N LEU A 135 14.34 -13.75 -19.65
CA LEU A 135 14.73 -14.99 -20.33
C LEU A 135 16.25 -15.11 -20.53
N ASP A 136 16.98 -14.04 -20.29
CA ASP A 136 18.45 -14.06 -20.32
C ASP A 136 18.96 -14.79 -19.05
N GLU A 137 19.60 -15.94 -19.25
CA GLU A 137 20.15 -16.77 -18.16
C GLU A 137 21.24 -16.05 -17.34
N SER A 138 21.85 -14.99 -17.89
CA SER A 138 22.82 -14.14 -17.18
C SER A 138 22.16 -13.11 -16.26
N PHE A 139 20.83 -12.96 -16.34
CA PHE A 139 20.11 -11.97 -15.56
C PHE A 139 20.10 -12.31 -14.07
N THR A 140 20.44 -11.32 -13.25
CA THR A 140 20.35 -11.40 -11.78
C THR A 140 19.43 -10.30 -11.26
N PHE A 141 18.70 -10.58 -10.18
CA PHE A 141 17.88 -9.57 -9.49
C PHE A 141 18.69 -8.63 -8.57
N ASP A 142 20.01 -8.56 -8.76
CA ASP A 142 20.91 -7.70 -7.99
C ASP A 142 20.99 -6.28 -8.58
N TYR A 143 19.84 -5.62 -8.65
CA TYR A 143 19.73 -4.20 -8.99
C TYR A 143 18.90 -3.48 -7.95
N GLY A 144 19.30 -2.26 -7.60
CA GLY A 144 18.57 -1.46 -6.60
C GLY A 144 17.20 -1.02 -7.10
N VAL A 145 16.27 -0.85 -6.17
CA VAL A 145 14.96 -0.24 -6.46
C VAL A 145 15.13 1.24 -6.74
N ALA A 146 14.50 1.74 -7.78
CA ALA A 146 14.46 3.18 -8.08
C ALA A 146 13.58 3.90 -7.05
N VAL A 147 14.14 4.90 -6.35
CA VAL A 147 13.45 5.58 -5.27
C VAL A 147 13.22 7.06 -5.58
N LYS A 148 12.06 7.57 -5.15
CA LYS A 148 11.68 8.98 -5.14
C LYS A 148 11.04 9.37 -3.81
N GLU A 149 10.68 10.64 -3.65
CA GLU A 149 10.08 11.15 -2.41
C GLU A 149 8.80 10.42 -2.00
N HIS A 150 8.00 9.95 -2.95
CA HIS A 150 6.79 9.16 -2.64
C HIS A 150 7.10 7.88 -1.86
N CYS A 151 8.29 7.29 -2.00
CA CYS A 151 8.70 6.08 -1.29
C CYS A 151 8.69 6.24 0.24
N PHE A 152 8.82 7.48 0.74
CA PHE A 152 8.68 7.73 2.18
C PHE A 152 7.31 7.32 2.72
N ALA A 153 6.25 7.33 1.90
CA ALA A 153 4.92 6.88 2.35
C ALA A 153 4.86 5.39 2.70
N CYS A 154 5.69 4.56 2.06
CA CYS A 154 5.79 3.14 2.40
C CYS A 154 6.55 2.90 3.72
N ALA A 155 7.46 3.81 4.10
CA ALA A 155 8.35 3.63 5.24
C ALA A 155 7.97 4.48 6.46
N ALA A 156 7.06 5.46 6.33
CA ALA A 156 6.68 6.38 7.40
C ALA A 156 5.85 5.68 8.50
N GLY A 157 6.10 6.03 9.76
CA GLY A 157 5.37 5.52 10.91
C GLY A 157 5.49 4.00 11.05
N ALA A 158 4.34 3.31 11.08
CA ALA A 158 4.28 1.86 11.11
C ALA A 158 4.52 1.20 9.72
N GLY A 159 4.83 2.00 8.72
CA GLY A 159 4.97 1.54 7.35
C GLY A 159 3.63 1.25 6.66
N SER A 160 3.69 0.92 5.38
CA SER A 160 2.51 0.65 4.58
C SER A 160 2.80 -0.38 3.49
N SER A 161 1.92 -1.36 3.36
CA SER A 161 1.94 -2.34 2.28
C SER A 161 0.50 -2.75 1.91
N CYS A 162 0.33 -3.56 0.87
CA CYS A 162 -0.97 -4.15 0.56
C CYS A 162 -1.54 -5.02 1.71
N GLY A 163 -0.68 -5.48 2.62
CA GLY A 163 -1.06 -6.18 3.86
C GLY A 163 -1.22 -5.29 5.08
N GLY A 164 -1.20 -3.96 4.92
CA GLY A 164 -1.30 -2.99 6.00
C GLY A 164 0.06 -2.56 6.55
N THR A 165 0.16 -2.35 7.87
CA THR A 165 1.39 -1.91 8.56
C THR A 165 2.49 -2.95 8.48
N LEU A 166 3.75 -2.49 8.50
CA LEU A 166 4.97 -3.32 8.42
C LEU A 166 5.56 -3.63 9.79
N SER A 167 5.27 -2.80 10.81
CA SER A 167 5.75 -2.92 12.19
C SER A 167 4.60 -2.74 13.19
#